data_cb0adc905d455909dc547fe893c68566
#
_entry.id   cb0adc905d455909dc547fe893c68566
#
_cell.length_a   1.000
_cell.length_b   1.000
_cell.length_c   1.000
_cell.angle_alpha   90.00
_cell.angle_beta   90.00
_cell.angle_gamma   90.00
#
_symmetry.space_group_name_H-M   'P 1'
#
loop_
_entity.id
_entity.type
_entity.pdbx_description
1 polymer ?
#
loop_
_entity_poly.entity_id
_entity_poly.type
_entity_poly.pdbx_seq_one_letter_code
_entity_poly.pdbx_strand_id
1 'polypeptide(L)'
;MRSQIKYLLGTALIVSAGLVGAVTLTAQGKSTIARGAEIAPVPLDMNGLNPALVREGSYIVNAQGGCNDCHTAPSYAAGGNPFLGQPEKINAPCYLAGGVPFGPFVSRNLTLSARIRTLDQFTDILRNGTDYRMPADGTPILQVMPWPVYRNMTDQDLRSIYEFLKAIPSQDTPAGGTCQVPGQATFPG
;
A
#
# COMPACT_ATOMS: atom_id res chain seq x y z
N MET A 1 -55.35 18.65 54.40
CA MET A 1 -55.39 17.91 53.15
C MET A 1 -54.60 18.69 52.12
N ARG A 2 -53.35 18.50 52.02
CA ARG A 2 -52.41 19.08 51.00
C ARG A 2 -51.37 18.02 50.69
N SER A 3 -51.43 17.57 49.45
CA SER A 3 -50.37 17.65 48.46
C SER A 3 -49.04 16.96 48.81
N GLN A 4 -48.81 15.83 48.22
CA GLN A 4 -47.46 15.33 47.93
C GLN A 4 -47.49 14.75 46.51
N ILE A 5 -47.26 15.58 45.48
CA ILE A 5 -46.86 15.17 44.15
C ILE A 5 -45.70 16.06 43.77
N LYS A 6 -44.48 15.61 43.91
CA LYS A 6 -43.28 16.08 43.21
C LYS A 6 -42.16 15.08 43.46
N TYR A 7 -41.55 14.68 42.40
CA TYR A 7 -40.26 13.98 42.15
C TYR A 7 -40.42 12.67 41.35
N LEU A 8 -40.72 12.81 40.07
CA LEU A 8 -40.39 11.83 39.08
C LEU A 8 -40.19 12.54 37.71
N LEU A 9 -39.04 13.21 37.57
CA LEU A 9 -38.49 13.67 36.29
C LEU A 9 -37.00 13.92 36.50
N GLY A 10 -36.18 13.03 36.05
CA GLY A 10 -34.76 13.30 36.07
C GLY A 10 -33.82 12.07 36.06
N THR A 11 -34.06 11.09 35.21
CA THR A 11 -33.00 10.12 34.87
C THR A 11 -33.28 9.43 33.53
N ALA A 12 -33.16 10.16 32.44
CA ALA A 12 -33.19 9.54 31.11
C ALA A 12 -32.51 10.43 30.07
N LEU A 13 -31.22 10.74 30.24
CA LEU A 13 -30.49 11.50 29.20
C LEU A 13 -28.96 11.38 29.35
N ILE A 14 -28.40 10.20 29.54
CA ILE A 14 -26.92 9.97 29.46
C ILE A 14 -26.58 8.60 28.83
N VAL A 15 -27.27 8.10 27.85
CA VAL A 15 -26.86 6.85 27.17
C VAL A 15 -26.64 7.02 25.67
N SER A 16 -26.93 8.16 25.07
CA SER A 16 -26.88 8.31 23.62
C SER A 16 -25.54 8.80 23.02
N ALA A 17 -24.63 9.38 23.82
CA ALA A 17 -23.40 9.97 23.29
C ALA A 17 -22.24 8.95 23.11
N GLY A 18 -22.24 7.84 23.84
CA GLY A 18 -21.15 6.84 23.78
C GLY A 18 -21.24 5.86 22.60
N LEU A 19 -22.44 5.60 22.10
CA LEU A 19 -22.64 4.63 21.03
C LEU A 19 -22.36 5.21 19.61
N VAL A 20 -22.57 6.51 19.41
CA VAL A 20 -22.36 7.14 18.10
C VAL A 20 -20.88 7.25 17.75
N GLY A 21 -20.00 7.52 18.74
CA GLY A 21 -18.55 7.61 18.53
C GLY A 21 -17.89 6.27 18.21
N ALA A 22 -18.34 5.18 18.81
CA ALA A 22 -17.80 3.85 18.58
C ALA A 22 -18.20 3.28 17.19
N VAL A 23 -19.42 3.62 16.70
CA VAL A 23 -19.91 3.17 15.39
C VAL A 23 -19.20 3.88 14.24
N THR A 24 -18.85 5.16 14.38
CA THR A 24 -18.15 5.92 13.34
C THR A 24 -16.69 5.46 13.17
N LEU A 25 -15.97 5.18 14.27
CA LEU A 25 -14.59 4.65 14.19
C LEU A 25 -14.53 3.25 13.56
N THR A 26 -15.49 2.38 13.83
CA THR A 26 -15.55 1.05 13.21
C THR A 26 -15.97 1.10 11.73
N ALA A 27 -16.75 2.09 11.31
CA ALA A 27 -17.15 2.25 9.91
C ALA A 27 -16.01 2.78 9.03
N GLN A 28 -15.18 3.70 9.51
CA GLN A 28 -14.00 4.19 8.79
C GLN A 28 -12.93 3.10 8.63
N GLY A 29 -12.61 2.34 9.68
CA GLY A 29 -11.67 1.22 9.59
C GLY A 29 -12.14 0.11 8.64
N LYS A 30 -13.44 -0.16 8.58
CA LYS A 30 -14.02 -1.10 7.62
C LYS A 30 -13.97 -0.60 6.18
N SER A 31 -14.06 0.71 5.94
CA SER A 31 -14.03 1.27 4.59
C SER A 31 -12.65 1.15 3.93
N THR A 32 -11.54 1.38 4.65
CA THR A 32 -10.18 1.25 4.10
C THR A 32 -9.84 -0.20 3.77
N ILE A 33 -10.17 -1.15 4.66
CA ILE A 33 -9.97 -2.59 4.42
C ILE A 33 -10.81 -3.08 3.23
N ALA A 34 -12.08 -2.66 3.15
CA ALA A 34 -12.96 -3.01 2.03
C ALA A 34 -12.42 -2.42 0.72
N ARG A 35 -12.05 -1.14 0.73
CA ARG A 35 -11.49 -0.45 -0.43
C ARG A 35 -10.17 -1.09 -0.88
N GLY A 36 -9.28 -1.46 0.03
CA GLY A 36 -8.03 -2.15 -0.30
C GLY A 36 -8.25 -3.49 -1.01
N ALA A 37 -9.30 -4.24 -0.65
CA ALA A 37 -9.66 -5.46 -1.37
C ALA A 37 -10.15 -5.18 -2.80
N GLU A 38 -10.89 -4.09 -3.01
CA GLU A 38 -11.45 -3.73 -4.30
C GLU A 38 -10.40 -3.22 -5.29
N ILE A 39 -9.40 -2.48 -4.81
CA ILE A 39 -8.40 -1.81 -5.65
C ILE A 39 -7.12 -2.63 -5.87
N ALA A 40 -7.02 -3.83 -5.30
CA ALA A 40 -5.89 -4.71 -5.56
C ALA A 40 -5.85 -5.10 -7.05
N PRO A 41 -4.78 -4.72 -7.81
CA PRO A 41 -4.77 -4.95 -9.26
C PRO A 41 -4.42 -6.40 -9.64
N VAL A 42 -4.07 -7.23 -8.67
CA VAL A 42 -3.68 -8.64 -8.85
C VAL A 42 -4.37 -9.53 -7.81
N PRO A 43 -4.54 -10.83 -8.08
CA PRO A 43 -5.06 -11.77 -7.08
C PRO A 43 -4.19 -11.80 -5.81
N LEU A 44 -4.84 -11.93 -4.64
CA LEU A 44 -4.17 -11.99 -3.34
C LEU A 44 -4.22 -13.40 -2.77
N ASP A 45 -3.06 -13.97 -2.49
CA ASP A 45 -2.95 -15.22 -1.72
C ASP A 45 -2.97 -14.88 -0.22
N MET A 46 -4.03 -15.31 0.46
CA MET A 46 -4.25 -15.04 1.88
C MET A 46 -3.74 -16.18 2.79
N ASN A 47 -3.14 -17.25 2.21
CA ASN A 47 -2.72 -18.41 3.00
C ASN A 47 -1.63 -18.05 4.01
N GLY A 48 -1.90 -18.30 5.28
CA GLY A 48 -0.97 -18.01 6.39
C GLY A 48 -0.77 -16.52 6.70
N LEU A 49 -1.54 -15.62 6.09
CA LEU A 49 -1.49 -14.17 6.29
C LEU A 49 -2.72 -13.66 7.03
N ASN A 50 -2.61 -12.47 7.62
CA ASN A 50 -3.76 -11.79 8.21
C ASN A 50 -4.53 -11.01 7.12
N PRO A 51 -5.76 -11.42 6.75
CA PRO A 51 -6.49 -10.78 5.65
C PRO A 51 -6.82 -9.30 5.88
N ALA A 52 -6.94 -8.84 7.13
CA ALA A 52 -7.17 -7.44 7.44
C ALA A 52 -5.93 -6.61 7.14
N LEU A 53 -4.74 -7.06 7.55
CA LEU A 53 -3.47 -6.40 7.26
C LEU A 53 -3.17 -6.40 5.75
N VAL A 54 -3.39 -7.51 5.06
CA VAL A 54 -3.20 -7.59 3.60
C VAL A 54 -4.06 -6.57 2.87
N ARG A 55 -5.33 -6.45 3.23
CA ARG A 55 -6.26 -5.48 2.61
C ARG A 55 -5.92 -4.04 2.96
N GLU A 56 -5.54 -3.77 4.21
CA GLU A 56 -5.05 -2.46 4.63
C GLU A 56 -3.77 -2.10 3.89
N GLY A 57 -2.82 -3.01 3.77
CA GLY A 57 -1.59 -2.84 2.99
C GLY A 57 -1.86 -2.56 1.51
N SER A 58 -2.85 -3.26 0.91
CA SER A 58 -3.31 -2.95 -0.45
C SER A 58 -3.81 -1.51 -0.56
N TYR A 59 -4.61 -1.04 0.41
CA TYR A 59 -5.07 0.35 0.43
C TYR A 59 -3.90 1.34 0.53
N ILE A 60 -2.95 1.09 1.42
CA ILE A 60 -1.78 1.97 1.57
C ILE A 60 -0.94 2.01 0.29
N VAL A 61 -0.64 0.86 -0.30
CA VAL A 61 0.21 0.74 -1.49
C VAL A 61 -0.44 1.37 -2.73
N ASN A 62 -1.75 1.16 -2.94
CA ASN A 62 -2.42 1.56 -4.17
C ASN A 62 -3.14 2.91 -4.10
N ALA A 63 -3.52 3.38 -2.89
CA ALA A 63 -4.28 4.63 -2.75
C ALA A 63 -3.50 5.76 -2.05
N GLN A 64 -2.49 5.45 -1.24
CA GLN A 64 -1.77 6.46 -0.45
C GLN A 64 -0.30 6.56 -0.82
N GLY A 65 0.37 5.43 -1.02
CA GLY A 65 1.81 5.36 -1.22
C GLY A 65 2.27 5.58 -2.66
N GLY A 66 1.39 5.43 -3.65
CA GLY A 66 1.73 5.57 -5.07
C GLY A 66 2.85 4.61 -5.53
N CYS A 67 2.98 3.45 -4.89
CA CYS A 67 4.12 2.55 -5.12
C CYS A 67 4.17 2.04 -6.58
N ASN A 68 2.99 1.91 -7.22
CA ASN A 68 2.87 1.50 -8.62
C ASN A 68 3.65 2.41 -9.58
N ASP A 69 3.61 3.73 -9.37
CA ASP A 69 4.20 4.70 -10.30
C ASP A 69 5.72 4.56 -10.42
N CYS A 70 6.37 4.15 -9.33
CA CYS A 70 7.81 3.96 -9.30
C CYS A 70 8.24 2.50 -9.43
N HIS A 71 7.37 1.52 -9.12
CA HIS A 71 7.77 0.13 -9.03
C HIS A 71 7.10 -0.80 -10.05
N THR A 72 6.40 -0.23 -11.04
CA THR A 72 5.82 -0.97 -12.18
C THR A 72 6.26 -0.33 -13.48
N ALA A 73 6.90 -1.07 -14.37
CA ALA A 73 7.43 -0.54 -15.64
C ALA A 73 6.83 -1.27 -16.86
N PRO A 74 6.01 -0.60 -17.68
CA PRO A 74 5.35 0.69 -17.44
C PRO A 74 4.23 0.58 -16.40
N SER A 75 3.92 1.69 -15.70
CA SER A 75 2.94 1.70 -14.59
C SER A 75 1.52 1.33 -15.04
N TYR A 76 1.16 1.71 -16.25
CA TYR A 76 -0.19 1.52 -16.80
C TYR A 76 -0.16 0.67 -18.07
N ALA A 77 -1.20 -0.13 -18.26
CA ALA A 77 -1.42 -0.88 -19.50
C ALA A 77 -1.77 0.07 -20.67
N ALA A 78 -1.66 -0.43 -21.90
CA ALA A 78 -2.04 0.33 -23.09
C ALA A 78 -3.47 0.86 -22.99
N GLY A 79 -3.67 2.16 -23.24
CA GLY A 79 -4.96 2.83 -23.11
C GLY A 79 -5.47 3.00 -21.68
N GLY A 80 -4.60 2.85 -20.68
CA GLY A 80 -4.96 2.90 -19.27
C GLY A 80 -4.22 3.96 -18.44
N ASN A 81 -3.58 4.93 -19.08
CA ASN A 81 -2.80 5.97 -18.38
C ASN A 81 -3.68 7.18 -18.04
N PRO A 82 -4.02 7.43 -16.76
CA PRO A 82 -4.83 8.56 -16.36
C PRO A 82 -4.14 9.92 -16.59
N PHE A 83 -2.82 9.99 -16.63
CA PHE A 83 -2.09 11.21 -16.99
C PHE A 83 -2.28 11.61 -18.45
N LEU A 84 -2.80 10.71 -19.27
CA LEU A 84 -3.20 10.97 -20.66
C LEU A 84 -4.73 11.13 -20.82
N GLY A 85 -5.46 11.29 -19.71
CA GLY A 85 -6.91 11.39 -19.71
C GLY A 85 -7.64 10.05 -19.99
N GLN A 86 -6.95 8.93 -19.89
CA GLN A 86 -7.52 7.59 -20.10
C GLN A 86 -8.08 7.02 -18.77
N PRO A 87 -9.07 6.10 -18.81
CA PRO A 87 -9.47 5.36 -17.63
C PRO A 87 -8.28 4.59 -17.03
N GLU A 88 -8.10 4.66 -15.72
CA GLU A 88 -6.98 3.99 -15.06
C GLU A 88 -7.01 2.47 -15.29
N LYS A 89 -5.89 1.93 -15.76
CA LYS A 89 -5.68 0.49 -15.92
C LYS A 89 -4.23 0.14 -15.59
N ILE A 90 -4.03 -0.34 -14.37
CA ILE A 90 -2.71 -0.78 -13.90
C ILE A 90 -2.17 -1.91 -14.78
N ASN A 91 -0.86 -1.91 -15.01
CA ASN A 91 -0.17 -2.98 -15.73
C ASN A 91 0.02 -4.19 -14.80
N ALA A 92 -1.05 -4.95 -14.59
CA ALA A 92 -1.08 -6.08 -13.64
C ALA A 92 0.01 -7.14 -13.89
N PRO A 93 0.36 -7.53 -15.15
CA PRO A 93 1.46 -8.47 -15.41
C PRO A 93 2.82 -8.03 -14.88
N CYS A 94 3.01 -6.72 -14.64
CA CYS A 94 4.29 -6.14 -14.21
C CYS A 94 4.20 -5.46 -12.85
N TYR A 95 3.06 -5.62 -12.20
CA TYR A 95 2.74 -4.92 -10.98
C TYR A 95 3.81 -5.11 -9.90
N LEU A 96 4.42 -4.00 -9.48
CA LEU A 96 5.48 -3.92 -8.47
C LEU A 96 6.75 -4.75 -8.77
N ALA A 97 6.97 -5.16 -10.03
CA ALA A 97 8.16 -5.91 -10.43
C ALA A 97 9.43 -5.04 -10.58
N GLY A 98 9.33 -3.74 -10.37
CA GLY A 98 10.44 -2.79 -10.52
C GLY A 98 10.74 -2.44 -11.97
N GLY A 99 11.96 -1.96 -12.22
CA GLY A 99 12.46 -1.71 -13.57
C GLY A 99 12.32 -0.28 -14.07
N VAL A 100 11.71 0.65 -13.32
CA VAL A 100 11.61 2.05 -13.71
C VAL A 100 12.98 2.73 -13.53
N PRO A 101 13.56 3.37 -14.59
CA PRO A 101 14.83 4.07 -14.49
C PRO A 101 14.67 5.47 -13.85
N PHE A 102 15.61 5.82 -12.99
CA PHE A 102 15.75 7.14 -12.36
C PHE A 102 17.22 7.56 -12.43
N GLY A 103 17.67 8.06 -13.58
CA GLY A 103 19.07 8.34 -13.82
C GLY A 103 19.93 7.07 -13.70
N PRO A 104 20.93 7.04 -12.81
CA PRO A 104 21.77 5.85 -12.61
C PRO A 104 21.08 4.74 -11.79
N PHE A 105 19.89 5.00 -11.24
CA PHE A 105 19.18 4.07 -10.39
C PHE A 105 18.02 3.42 -11.14
N VAL A 106 17.71 2.17 -10.76
CA VAL A 106 16.54 1.44 -11.26
C VAL A 106 15.71 0.98 -10.07
N SER A 107 14.40 1.18 -10.15
CA SER A 107 13.49 0.80 -9.07
C SER A 107 13.54 -0.71 -8.77
N ARG A 108 13.43 -1.03 -7.49
CA ARG A 108 13.52 -2.41 -6.99
C ARG A 108 12.23 -3.18 -7.22
N ASN A 109 12.36 -4.49 -7.40
CA ASN A 109 11.24 -5.41 -7.42
C ASN A 109 10.69 -5.60 -6.00
N LEU A 110 9.47 -5.12 -5.76
CA LEU A 110 8.81 -5.23 -4.46
C LEU A 110 8.13 -6.58 -4.25
N THR A 111 7.78 -7.32 -5.33
CA THR A 111 7.15 -8.64 -5.22
C THR A 111 8.05 -9.67 -4.54
N LEU A 112 9.37 -9.46 -4.60
CA LEU A 112 10.37 -10.28 -3.92
C LEU A 112 10.78 -9.68 -2.56
N SER A 113 10.64 -8.38 -2.36
CA SER A 113 11.20 -7.67 -1.22
C SER A 113 10.76 -8.25 0.13
N ALA A 114 9.45 -8.46 0.32
CA ALA A 114 8.91 -9.03 1.56
C ALA A 114 9.13 -10.55 1.70
N ARG A 115 9.54 -11.23 0.64
CA ARG A 115 9.81 -12.68 0.66
C ARG A 115 11.25 -13.01 1.08
N ILE A 116 12.20 -12.13 0.74
CA ILE A 116 13.62 -12.34 0.99
C ILE A 116 14.13 -11.55 2.21
N ARG A 117 13.28 -10.78 2.88
CA ARG A 117 13.61 -9.97 4.05
C ARG A 117 12.69 -10.27 5.22
N THR A 118 13.21 -10.07 6.43
CA THR A 118 12.38 -10.05 7.63
C THR A 118 11.55 -8.76 7.68
N LEU A 119 10.51 -8.72 8.52
CA LEU A 119 9.72 -7.52 8.77
C LEU A 119 10.62 -6.36 9.28
N ASP A 120 11.58 -6.65 10.15
CA ASP A 120 12.50 -5.64 10.71
C ASP A 120 13.37 -5.03 9.61
N GLN A 121 13.94 -5.84 8.71
CA GLN A 121 14.71 -5.36 7.57
C GLN A 121 13.86 -4.55 6.61
N PHE A 122 12.62 -4.97 6.36
CA PHE A 122 11.68 -4.23 5.53
C PHE A 122 11.31 -2.88 6.16
N THR A 123 11.04 -2.87 7.45
CA THR A 123 10.76 -1.65 8.22
C THR A 123 11.96 -0.69 8.22
N ASP A 124 13.17 -1.22 8.36
CA ASP A 124 14.40 -0.42 8.33
C ASP A 124 14.61 0.28 6.97
N ILE A 125 14.29 -0.38 5.85
CA ILE A 125 14.30 0.26 4.53
C ILE A 125 13.39 1.49 4.49
N LEU A 126 12.17 1.38 5.02
CA LEU A 126 11.18 2.46 4.96
C LEU A 126 11.40 3.56 6.00
N ARG A 127 12.03 3.23 7.15
CA ARG A 127 12.32 4.22 8.20
C ARG A 127 13.63 4.94 8.02
N ASN A 128 14.67 4.22 7.58
CA ASN A 128 16.06 4.71 7.56
C ASN A 128 16.61 4.79 6.14
N GLY A 129 15.90 4.28 5.15
CA GLY A 129 16.35 4.26 3.75
C GLY A 129 17.50 3.27 3.50
N THR A 130 17.73 2.31 4.37
CA THR A 130 18.86 1.37 4.25
C THR A 130 18.77 0.58 2.94
N ASP A 131 19.79 0.67 2.09
CA ASP A 131 19.90 -0.16 0.90
C ASP A 131 20.70 -1.44 1.17
N TYR A 132 19.99 -2.53 1.43
CA TYR A 132 20.59 -3.85 1.66
C TYR A 132 21.28 -4.46 0.42
N ARG A 133 21.17 -3.85 -0.75
CA ARG A 133 21.85 -4.32 -1.96
C ARG A 133 23.16 -3.62 -2.23
N MET A 134 23.52 -2.61 -1.44
CA MET A 134 24.73 -1.79 -1.67
C MET A 134 24.82 -1.36 -3.14
N PRO A 135 24.30 -0.20 -3.53
CA PRO A 135 24.45 0.29 -4.90
C PRO A 135 25.91 0.38 -5.30
N ALA A 136 26.19 0.40 -6.61
CA ALA A 136 27.53 0.40 -7.15
C ALA A 136 28.40 1.60 -6.69
N ASP A 137 27.76 2.69 -6.24
CA ASP A 137 28.41 3.87 -5.68
C ASP A 137 28.78 3.72 -4.19
N GLY A 138 28.46 2.57 -3.57
CA GLY A 138 28.76 2.31 -2.17
C GLY A 138 27.89 3.05 -1.16
N THR A 139 26.86 3.79 -1.60
CA THR A 139 25.97 4.53 -0.71
C THR A 139 24.97 3.58 -0.05
N PRO A 140 25.00 3.39 1.28
CA PRO A 140 24.11 2.44 1.96
C PRO A 140 22.67 2.95 2.11
N ILE A 141 22.36 4.13 1.56
CA ILE A 141 21.08 4.82 1.70
C ILE A 141 20.41 4.99 0.34
N LEU A 142 19.14 4.66 0.25
CA LEU A 142 18.30 4.84 -0.93
C LEU A 142 18.23 6.32 -1.34
N GLN A 143 18.57 6.62 -2.61
CA GLN A 143 18.68 8.00 -3.10
C GLN A 143 17.39 8.55 -3.72
N VAL A 144 16.52 7.69 -4.27
CA VAL A 144 15.35 8.11 -5.06
C VAL A 144 14.06 7.88 -4.30
N MET A 145 13.92 6.73 -3.65
CA MET A 145 12.72 6.38 -2.89
C MET A 145 12.45 7.40 -1.78
N PRO A 146 11.22 7.96 -1.66
CA PRO A 146 10.91 8.99 -0.66
C PRO A 146 10.73 8.41 0.76
N TRP A 147 11.68 7.58 1.21
CA TRP A 147 11.67 6.99 2.55
C TRP A 147 11.57 8.02 3.70
N PRO A 148 12.09 9.30 3.57
CA PRO A 148 11.89 10.29 4.63
C PRO A 148 10.42 10.66 4.88
N VAL A 149 9.53 10.41 3.91
CA VAL A 149 8.08 10.53 4.09
C VAL A 149 7.53 9.27 4.76
N TYR A 150 7.87 8.11 4.24
CA TYR A 150 7.38 6.80 4.72
C TYR A 150 7.86 6.44 6.13
N ARG A 151 8.97 7.00 6.58
CA ARG A 151 9.47 6.82 7.96
C ARG A 151 8.48 7.24 9.05
N ASN A 152 7.50 8.07 8.71
CA ASN A 152 6.47 8.56 9.63
C ASN A 152 5.22 7.66 9.68
N MET A 153 5.16 6.60 8.87
CA MET A 153 4.10 5.60 8.93
C MET A 153 4.13 4.87 10.27
N THR A 154 2.98 4.41 10.75
CA THR A 154 2.91 3.58 11.96
C THR A 154 3.53 2.20 11.73
N ASP A 155 3.86 1.48 12.80
CA ASP A 155 4.34 0.10 12.69
C ASP A 155 3.27 -0.82 12.08
N GLN A 156 1.98 -0.52 12.31
CA GLN A 156 0.88 -1.23 11.68
C GLN A 156 0.85 -0.99 10.17
N ASP A 157 1.02 0.26 9.71
CA ASP A 157 1.05 0.56 8.27
C ASP A 157 2.18 -0.21 7.57
N LEU A 158 3.39 -0.16 8.13
CA LEU A 158 4.56 -0.86 7.59
C LEU A 158 4.36 -2.37 7.57
N ARG A 159 3.79 -2.92 8.63
CA ARG A 159 3.42 -4.34 8.68
C ARG A 159 2.34 -4.69 7.66
N SER A 160 1.35 -3.84 7.48
CA SER A 160 0.28 -4.04 6.51
C SER A 160 0.82 -4.05 5.07
N ILE A 161 1.73 -3.13 4.73
CA ILE A 161 2.43 -3.13 3.45
C ILE A 161 3.22 -4.42 3.26
N TYR A 162 3.97 -4.85 4.28
CA TYR A 162 4.76 -6.09 4.24
C TYR A 162 3.89 -7.32 3.99
N GLU A 163 2.75 -7.47 4.69
CA GLU A 163 1.81 -8.57 4.51
C GLU A 163 1.17 -8.54 3.11
N PHE A 164 0.82 -7.36 2.59
CA PHE A 164 0.31 -7.21 1.24
C PHE A 164 1.34 -7.64 0.18
N LEU A 165 2.60 -7.22 0.31
CA LEU A 165 3.67 -7.61 -0.61
C LEU A 165 3.95 -9.12 -0.60
N LYS A 166 3.66 -9.80 0.51
CA LYS A 166 3.71 -11.29 0.57
C LYS A 166 2.52 -11.94 -0.11
N ALA A 167 1.36 -11.29 -0.13
CA ALA A 167 0.13 -11.81 -0.69
C ALA A 167 0.05 -11.71 -2.22
N ILE A 168 0.76 -10.75 -2.85
CA ILE A 168 0.75 -10.59 -4.30
C ILE A 168 1.61 -11.66 -4.99
N PRO A 169 1.33 -12.01 -6.28
CA PRO A 169 2.16 -12.93 -7.04
C PRO A 169 3.62 -12.44 -7.12
N SER A 170 4.57 -13.35 -6.93
CA SER A 170 5.98 -13.07 -7.20
C SER A 170 6.20 -12.97 -8.70
N GLN A 171 6.98 -11.99 -9.13
CA GLN A 171 7.33 -11.76 -10.53
C GLN A 171 8.83 -11.50 -10.64
N ASP A 172 9.43 -11.93 -11.74
CA ASP A 172 10.81 -11.56 -12.05
C ASP A 172 10.89 -10.10 -12.51
N THR A 173 11.98 -9.45 -12.17
CA THR A 173 12.28 -8.14 -12.74
C THR A 173 12.56 -8.33 -14.23
N PRO A 174 11.86 -7.64 -15.12
CA PRO A 174 12.03 -7.84 -16.56
C PRO A 174 13.47 -7.57 -17.00
N ALA A 175 13.99 -8.43 -17.86
CA ALA A 175 15.26 -8.20 -18.52
C ALA A 175 15.18 -6.91 -19.35
N GLY A 176 16.08 -5.95 -19.10
CA GLY A 176 16.06 -4.63 -19.75
C GLY A 176 15.17 -3.59 -19.10
N GLY A 177 14.64 -3.86 -17.89
CA GLY A 177 13.94 -2.86 -17.08
C GLY A 177 12.48 -2.60 -17.48
N THR A 178 11.96 -3.25 -18.51
CA THR A 178 10.57 -3.11 -18.95
C THR A 178 9.89 -4.46 -19.01
N CYS A 179 8.80 -4.58 -18.30
CA CYS A 179 7.93 -5.73 -18.42
C CYS A 179 7.23 -5.66 -19.78
N GLN A 180 7.49 -6.63 -20.63
CA GLN A 180 6.91 -6.69 -21.98
C GLN A 180 5.43 -7.04 -21.89
N VAL A 181 4.57 -6.04 -22.11
CA VAL A 181 3.15 -6.28 -22.33
C VAL A 181 2.96 -6.53 -23.83
N PRO A 182 2.45 -7.68 -24.26
CA PRO A 182 2.18 -7.92 -25.67
C PRO A 182 1.34 -6.80 -26.27
N GLY A 183 1.85 -6.11 -27.31
CA GLY A 183 1.16 -5.02 -28.00
C GLY A 183 1.47 -3.61 -27.50
N GLN A 184 2.37 -3.42 -26.56
CA GLN A 184 2.81 -2.09 -26.13
C GLN A 184 4.13 -1.70 -26.80
N ALA A 185 4.18 -0.51 -27.41
CA ALA A 185 5.41 0.02 -27.98
C ALA A 185 6.45 0.26 -26.87
N THR A 186 7.67 -0.18 -27.07
CA THR A 186 8.81 0.17 -26.23
C THR A 186 9.07 1.66 -26.37
N PHE A 187 9.05 2.39 -25.25
CA PHE A 187 9.55 3.77 -25.24
C PHE A 187 11.07 3.70 -25.43
N PRO A 188 11.64 4.36 -26.44
CA PRO A 188 13.08 4.55 -26.50
C PRO A 188 13.48 5.42 -25.30
N GLY A 189 14.47 4.95 -24.50
CA GLY A 189 15.08 5.69 -23.41
C GLY A 189 15.87 6.89 -23.89
#